data_05ed1932a11223fa45949d42d00a6b2a
#
_entry.id   05ed1932a11223fa45949d42d00a6b2a
#
_cell.length_a   1.000
_cell.length_b   1.000
_cell.length_c   1.000
_cell.angle_alpha   90.00
_cell.angle_beta   90.00
_cell.angle_gamma   90.00
#
_symmetry.space_group_name_H-M   'P 1'
#
loop_
_entity.id
_entity.type
_entity.pdbx_description
1 polymer ?
#
loop_
_entity_poly.entity_id
_entity_poly.type
_entity_poly.pdbx_seq_one_letter_code
_entity_poly.pdbx_strand_id
1 'polypeptide(L)'
;MIRKAAVFAAEAHRGAVRKGGNIPYITHPLDTALIVSSLTEDEELIAAAVLHDTIEDAGVTFEEIEKEFGPRVAALVAGETEDKSKSWKERKQATIDHLRRAGRDEKILALGDKLSNLRNTARDYLLDGDAVFERFNMKEKRWQGWYY
;
A
#
# COMPACT_ATOMS: atom_id res chain seq x y z
N MET A 1 10.21 -16.35 4.58
CA MET A 1 9.79 -14.99 4.98
C MET A 1 8.43 -14.62 4.43
N ILE A 2 8.17 -14.68 3.14
CA ILE A 2 6.93 -14.24 2.46
C ILE A 2 5.66 -14.91 3.04
N ARG A 3 5.68 -16.25 3.23
CA ARG A 3 4.53 -16.97 3.85
C ARG A 3 4.17 -16.41 5.23
N LYS A 4 5.18 -16.15 6.07
CA LYS A 4 4.98 -15.57 7.41
C LYS A 4 4.36 -14.17 7.32
N ALA A 5 4.84 -13.34 6.41
CA ALA A 5 4.30 -12.01 6.15
C ALA A 5 2.83 -12.06 5.70
N ALA A 6 2.48 -13.01 4.80
CA ALA A 6 1.11 -13.16 4.32
C ALA A 6 0.14 -13.55 5.45
N VAL A 7 0.52 -14.48 6.33
CA VAL A 7 -0.29 -14.86 7.50
C VAL A 7 -0.42 -13.68 8.47
N PHE A 8 0.67 -12.99 8.77
CA PHE A 8 0.69 -11.84 9.66
C PHE A 8 -0.22 -10.71 9.15
N ALA A 9 -0.09 -10.33 7.87
CA ALA A 9 -0.91 -9.29 7.26
C ALA A 9 -2.40 -9.69 7.21
N ALA A 10 -2.72 -10.96 6.93
CA ALA A 10 -4.09 -11.47 6.92
C ALA A 10 -4.75 -11.35 8.31
N GLU A 11 -4.01 -11.65 9.37
CA GLU A 11 -4.49 -11.46 10.75
C GLU A 11 -4.63 -9.98 11.11
N ALA A 12 -3.63 -9.16 10.76
CA ALA A 12 -3.64 -7.72 11.04
C ALA A 12 -4.84 -7.02 10.38
N HIS A 13 -5.17 -7.38 9.14
CA HIS A 13 -6.28 -6.82 8.37
C HIS A 13 -7.60 -7.60 8.51
N ARG A 14 -7.72 -8.48 9.52
CA ARG A 14 -8.93 -9.29 9.73
C ARG A 14 -10.17 -8.41 9.84
N GLY A 15 -11.18 -8.71 9.02
CA GLY A 15 -12.45 -7.97 8.99
C GLY A 15 -12.43 -6.68 8.19
N ALA A 16 -11.26 -6.19 7.76
CA ALA A 16 -11.17 -5.04 6.87
C ALA A 16 -11.54 -5.43 5.43
N VAL A 17 -12.21 -4.51 4.72
CA VAL A 17 -12.61 -4.68 3.32
C VAL A 17 -12.15 -3.53 2.45
N ARG A 18 -12.01 -3.77 1.15
CA ARG A 18 -11.70 -2.74 0.15
C ARG A 18 -12.85 -1.74 0.02
N LYS A 19 -12.54 -0.47 -0.25
CA LYS A 19 -13.54 0.59 -0.45
C LYS A 19 -14.50 0.22 -1.57
N GLY A 20 -15.78 0.40 -1.30
CA GLY A 20 -16.85 0.18 -2.26
C GLY A 20 -17.32 -1.27 -2.45
N GLY A 21 -16.87 -2.21 -1.60
CA GLY A 21 -17.28 -3.61 -1.70
C GLY A 21 -17.04 -4.44 -0.44
N ASN A 22 -17.20 -5.74 -0.57
CA ASN A 22 -16.98 -6.72 0.49
C ASN A 22 -15.72 -7.56 0.26
N ILE A 23 -14.85 -7.16 -0.67
CA ILE A 23 -13.59 -7.86 -0.93
C ILE A 23 -12.67 -7.67 0.27
N PRO A 24 -12.14 -8.76 0.88
CA PRO A 24 -11.21 -8.65 2.01
C PRO A 24 -10.00 -7.79 1.67
N TYR A 25 -9.62 -6.89 2.59
CA TYR A 25 -8.54 -5.93 2.36
C TYR A 25 -7.20 -6.58 2.00
N ILE A 26 -6.92 -7.76 2.56
CA ILE A 26 -5.69 -8.51 2.31
C ILE A 26 -5.41 -8.76 0.81
N THR A 27 -6.43 -8.73 -0.04
CA THR A 27 -6.25 -8.90 -1.49
C THR A 27 -5.36 -7.82 -2.10
N HIS A 28 -5.37 -6.58 -1.56
CA HIS A 28 -4.51 -5.50 -2.02
C HIS A 28 -3.02 -5.73 -1.66
N PRO A 29 -2.63 -5.98 -0.40
CA PRO A 29 -1.25 -6.33 -0.07
C PRO A 29 -0.70 -7.54 -0.86
N LEU A 30 -1.53 -8.55 -1.10
CA LEU A 30 -1.12 -9.70 -1.90
C LEU A 30 -0.90 -9.33 -3.38
N ASP A 31 -1.76 -8.51 -3.97
CA ASP A 31 -1.59 -8.01 -5.35
C ASP A 31 -0.33 -7.12 -5.45
N THR A 32 -0.10 -6.25 -4.46
CA THR A 32 1.13 -5.45 -4.35
C THR A 32 2.37 -6.34 -4.35
N ALA A 33 2.38 -7.40 -3.53
CA ALA A 33 3.49 -8.34 -3.47
C ALA A 33 3.70 -9.11 -4.79
N LEU A 34 2.64 -9.48 -5.49
CA LEU A 34 2.73 -10.11 -6.82
C LEU A 34 3.37 -9.17 -7.84
N ILE A 35 3.01 -7.90 -7.84
CA ILE A 35 3.63 -6.89 -8.71
C ILE A 35 5.12 -6.75 -8.36
N VAL A 36 5.45 -6.59 -7.09
CA VAL A 36 6.85 -6.47 -6.63
C VAL A 36 7.66 -7.71 -6.99
N SER A 37 7.12 -8.91 -6.82
CA SER A 37 7.81 -10.17 -7.15
C SER A 37 8.08 -10.34 -8.66
N SER A 38 7.38 -9.61 -9.52
CA SER A 38 7.70 -9.58 -10.96
C SER A 38 8.95 -8.73 -11.29
N LEU A 39 9.41 -7.92 -10.33
CA LEU A 39 10.53 -6.97 -10.50
C LEU A 39 11.78 -7.36 -9.69
N THR A 40 11.63 -8.26 -8.72
CA THR A 40 12.73 -8.68 -7.83
C THR A 40 12.46 -10.06 -7.22
N GLU A 41 13.56 -10.78 -6.88
CA GLU A 41 13.52 -12.02 -6.11
C GLU A 41 13.86 -11.79 -4.62
N ASP A 42 14.00 -10.54 -4.20
CA ASP A 42 14.34 -10.16 -2.83
C ASP A 42 13.18 -10.45 -1.87
N GLU A 43 13.30 -11.49 -1.05
CA GLU A 43 12.25 -11.91 -0.12
C GLU A 43 11.88 -10.85 0.93
N GLU A 44 12.82 -10.01 1.37
CA GLU A 44 12.54 -8.94 2.33
C GLU A 44 11.69 -7.84 1.68
N LEU A 45 12.00 -7.48 0.42
CA LEU A 45 11.23 -6.48 -0.31
C LEU A 45 9.82 -6.99 -0.65
N ILE A 46 9.69 -8.26 -1.04
CA ILE A 46 8.38 -8.88 -1.27
C ILE A 46 7.58 -8.98 0.04
N ALA A 47 8.23 -9.33 1.15
CA ALA A 47 7.58 -9.36 2.46
C ALA A 47 7.12 -7.97 2.90
N ALA A 48 7.95 -6.93 2.68
CA ALA A 48 7.57 -5.55 2.94
C ALA A 48 6.33 -5.14 2.11
N ALA A 49 6.22 -5.60 0.86
CA ALA A 49 5.04 -5.36 0.03
C ALA A 49 3.76 -6.00 0.59
N VAL A 50 3.86 -7.20 1.18
CA VAL A 50 2.73 -7.82 1.88
C VAL A 50 2.34 -7.06 3.16
N LEU A 51 3.30 -6.41 3.82
CA LEU A 51 3.12 -5.76 5.12
C LEU A 51 2.87 -4.25 5.04
N HIS A 52 2.97 -3.64 3.86
CA HIS A 52 3.13 -2.18 3.69
C HIS A 52 2.07 -1.32 4.38
N ASP A 53 0.83 -1.79 4.46
CA ASP A 53 -0.29 -1.07 5.09
C ASP A 53 -0.54 -1.44 6.56
N THR A 54 0.21 -2.40 7.13
CA THR A 54 -0.09 -2.91 8.49
C THR A 54 0.14 -1.87 9.57
N ILE A 55 1.16 -1.03 9.44
CA ILE A 55 1.40 0.08 10.39
C ILE A 55 0.32 1.15 10.22
N GLU A 56 0.04 1.56 8.98
CA GLU A 56 -0.88 2.67 8.71
C GLU A 56 -2.34 2.33 9.03
N ASP A 57 -2.80 1.13 8.67
CA ASP A 57 -4.22 0.80 8.64
C ASP A 57 -4.64 -0.29 9.63
N ALA A 58 -3.69 -1.05 10.20
CA ALA A 58 -4.01 -2.18 11.08
C ALA A 58 -3.49 -2.02 12.53
N GLY A 59 -2.87 -0.87 12.84
CA GLY A 59 -2.40 -0.57 14.20
C GLY A 59 -1.18 -1.39 14.65
N VAL A 60 -0.47 -2.02 13.71
CA VAL A 60 0.79 -2.73 13.99
C VAL A 60 1.90 -1.70 14.21
N THR A 61 2.79 -1.94 15.17
CA THR A 61 3.91 -1.04 15.44
C THR A 61 5.15 -1.36 14.62
N PHE A 62 6.04 -0.37 14.48
CA PHE A 62 7.36 -0.57 13.86
C PHE A 62 8.13 -1.69 14.54
N GLU A 63 8.13 -1.70 15.88
CA GLU A 63 8.85 -2.65 16.72
C GLU A 63 8.33 -4.08 16.53
N GLU A 64 7.04 -4.26 16.32
CA GLU A 64 6.46 -5.57 16.02
C GLU A 64 6.95 -6.10 14.67
N ILE A 65 6.95 -5.24 13.63
CA ILE A 65 7.49 -5.63 12.31
C ILE A 65 8.99 -5.91 12.40
N GLU A 66 9.75 -5.07 13.08
CA GLU A 66 11.20 -5.24 13.24
C GLU A 66 11.54 -6.56 13.94
N LYS A 67 10.84 -6.88 15.02
CA LYS A 67 11.01 -8.13 15.78
C LYS A 67 10.71 -9.37 14.94
N GLU A 68 9.65 -9.31 14.14
CA GLU A 68 9.16 -10.47 13.39
C GLU A 68 9.86 -10.68 12.04
N PHE A 69 10.27 -9.59 11.39
CA PHE A 69 10.74 -9.59 9.99
C PHE A 69 12.11 -8.93 9.79
N GLY A 70 12.66 -8.28 10.80
CA GLY A 70 13.95 -7.62 10.76
C GLY A 70 13.88 -6.13 10.42
N PRO A 71 14.99 -5.41 10.68
CA PRO A 71 15.03 -3.94 10.61
C PRO A 71 14.80 -3.39 9.19
N ARG A 72 15.28 -4.10 8.16
CA ARG A 72 15.11 -3.65 6.78
C ARG A 72 13.65 -3.70 6.34
N VAL A 73 12.94 -4.78 6.66
CA VAL A 73 11.50 -4.88 6.35
C VAL A 73 10.73 -3.81 7.10
N ALA A 74 11.00 -3.61 8.39
CA ALA A 74 10.35 -2.57 9.19
C ALA A 74 10.57 -1.17 8.62
N ALA A 75 11.80 -0.85 8.20
CA ALA A 75 12.12 0.44 7.59
C ALA A 75 11.37 0.66 6.25
N LEU A 76 11.29 -0.36 5.40
CA LEU A 76 10.55 -0.30 4.14
C LEU A 76 9.04 -0.07 4.38
N VAL A 77 8.44 -0.80 5.32
CA VAL A 77 7.02 -0.64 5.69
C VAL A 77 6.75 0.75 6.26
N ALA A 78 7.61 1.23 7.17
CA ALA A 78 7.48 2.57 7.74
C ALA A 78 7.61 3.68 6.68
N GLY A 79 8.43 3.46 5.64
CA GLY A 79 8.58 4.39 4.52
C GLY A 79 7.32 4.59 3.68
N GLU A 80 6.41 3.61 3.65
CA GLU A 80 5.10 3.72 2.99
C GLU A 80 4.02 4.36 3.87
N THR A 81 4.25 4.45 5.19
CA THR A 81 3.27 4.97 6.15
C THR A 81 3.13 6.49 6.05
N GLU A 82 1.93 6.98 5.81
CA GLU A 82 1.61 8.41 5.72
C GLU A 82 1.25 9.00 7.10
N ASP A 83 1.55 10.28 7.31
CA ASP A 83 1.11 11.06 8.49
C ASP A 83 -0.37 11.46 8.36
N LYS A 84 -1.25 10.68 8.97
CA LYS A 84 -2.71 10.91 8.92
C LYS A 84 -3.20 12.20 9.61
N SER A 85 -2.34 12.91 10.35
CA SER A 85 -2.67 14.22 10.91
C SER A 85 -2.73 15.32 9.86
N LYS A 86 -2.14 15.09 8.66
CA LYS A 86 -2.07 16.03 7.55
C LYS A 86 -3.22 15.85 6.57
N SER A 87 -3.50 16.90 5.78
CA SER A 87 -4.47 16.85 4.70
C SER A 87 -4.06 15.83 3.62
N TRP A 88 -5.01 15.37 2.83
CA TRP A 88 -4.75 14.43 1.73
C TRP A 88 -3.67 14.97 0.77
N LYS A 89 -3.76 16.25 0.39
CA LYS A 89 -2.79 16.88 -0.54
C LYS A 89 -1.38 16.93 0.06
N GLU A 90 -1.26 17.31 1.32
CA GLU A 90 0.04 17.34 2.01
C GLU A 90 0.67 15.96 2.10
N ARG A 91 -0.13 14.92 2.43
CA ARG A 91 0.35 13.53 2.47
C ARG A 91 0.85 13.07 1.11
N LYS A 92 0.06 13.29 0.04
CA LYS A 92 0.43 12.87 -1.32
C LYS A 92 1.64 13.64 -1.85
N GLN A 93 1.75 14.94 -1.55
CA GLN A 93 2.94 15.72 -1.88
C GLN A 93 4.18 15.19 -1.16
N ALA A 94 4.06 14.86 0.13
CA ALA A 94 5.17 14.27 0.90
C ALA A 94 5.63 12.93 0.31
N THR A 95 4.69 12.07 -0.13
CA THR A 95 5.00 10.82 -0.81
C THR A 95 5.76 11.07 -2.13
N ILE A 96 5.32 12.00 -2.95
CA ILE A 96 5.98 12.37 -4.21
C ILE A 96 7.41 12.88 -3.94
N ASP A 97 7.58 13.76 -2.97
CA ASP A 97 8.88 14.34 -2.63
C ASP A 97 9.83 13.30 -2.02
N HIS A 98 9.33 12.36 -1.22
CA HIS A 98 10.09 11.23 -0.72
C HIS A 98 10.56 10.33 -1.88
N LEU A 99 9.66 9.93 -2.76
CA LEU A 99 9.99 9.02 -3.88
C LEU A 99 10.98 9.62 -4.88
N ARG A 100 11.02 10.93 -5.07
CA ARG A 100 12.05 11.59 -5.90
C ARG A 100 13.47 11.32 -5.42
N ARG A 101 13.65 11.15 -4.10
CA ARG A 101 14.94 10.95 -3.44
C ARG A 101 15.18 9.51 -2.99
N ALA A 102 14.14 8.69 -3.00
CA ALA A 102 14.15 7.31 -2.52
C ALA A 102 15.07 6.40 -3.32
N GLY A 103 15.52 5.34 -2.69
CA GLY A 103 16.29 4.27 -3.32
C GLY A 103 15.43 3.40 -4.25
N ARG A 104 16.10 2.43 -4.90
CA ARG A 104 15.45 1.52 -5.85
C ARG A 104 14.35 0.69 -5.17
N ASP A 105 14.63 0.15 -3.99
CA ASP A 105 13.71 -0.76 -3.29
C ASP A 105 12.42 -0.06 -2.86
N GLU A 106 12.52 1.14 -2.31
CA GLU A 106 11.37 1.97 -1.95
C GLU A 106 10.53 2.31 -3.18
N LYS A 107 11.17 2.61 -4.32
CA LYS A 107 10.46 2.88 -5.59
C LYS A 107 9.73 1.65 -6.13
N ILE A 108 10.33 0.45 -6.02
CA ILE A 108 9.70 -0.81 -6.42
C ILE A 108 8.47 -1.08 -5.53
N LEU A 109 8.62 -0.90 -4.22
CA LEU A 109 7.53 -1.08 -3.27
C LEU A 109 6.37 -0.13 -3.55
N ALA A 110 6.66 1.17 -3.67
CA ALA A 110 5.67 2.19 -3.99
C ALA A 110 5.00 1.94 -5.36
N LEU A 111 5.74 1.49 -6.37
CA LEU A 111 5.18 1.10 -7.67
C LEU A 111 4.16 -0.03 -7.51
N GLY A 112 4.49 -1.05 -6.72
CA GLY A 112 3.59 -2.17 -6.45
C GLY A 112 2.26 -1.71 -5.86
N ASP A 113 2.31 -0.91 -4.81
CA ASP A 113 1.12 -0.33 -4.15
C ASP A 113 0.32 0.54 -5.12
N LYS A 114 0.96 1.54 -5.76
CA LYS A 114 0.27 2.49 -6.65
C LYS A 114 -0.34 1.78 -7.86
N LEU A 115 0.36 0.83 -8.46
CA LEU A 115 -0.17 0.07 -9.60
C LEU A 115 -1.35 -0.82 -9.20
N SER A 116 -1.28 -1.50 -8.05
CA SER A 116 -2.40 -2.29 -7.52
C SER A 116 -3.65 -1.41 -7.31
N ASN A 117 -3.49 -0.26 -6.64
CA ASN A 117 -4.59 0.68 -6.44
C ASN A 117 -5.14 1.24 -7.75
N LEU A 118 -4.29 1.62 -8.69
CA LEU A 118 -4.71 2.19 -9.97
C LEU A 118 -5.44 1.15 -10.84
N ARG A 119 -4.97 -0.09 -10.87
CA ARG A 119 -5.65 -1.20 -11.59
C ARG A 119 -7.04 -1.46 -11.03
N ASN A 120 -7.21 -1.47 -9.70
CA ASN A 120 -8.50 -1.62 -9.06
C ASN A 120 -9.43 -0.44 -9.39
N THR A 121 -8.93 0.78 -9.31
CA THR A 121 -9.70 1.99 -9.68
C THR A 121 -10.10 1.96 -11.16
N ALA A 122 -9.21 1.56 -12.06
CA ALA A 122 -9.51 1.46 -13.49
C ALA A 122 -10.59 0.42 -13.79
N ARG A 123 -10.53 -0.75 -13.14
CA ARG A 123 -11.58 -1.78 -13.25
C ARG A 123 -12.93 -1.24 -12.80
N ASP A 124 -12.97 -0.64 -11.62
CA ASP A 124 -14.21 -0.13 -11.04
C ASP A 124 -14.76 1.06 -11.87
N TYR A 125 -13.87 1.87 -12.44
CA TYR A 125 -14.25 2.95 -13.35
C TYR A 125 -14.94 2.44 -14.64
N LEU A 126 -14.46 1.31 -15.18
CA LEU A 126 -15.12 0.68 -16.34
C LEU A 126 -16.54 0.20 -16.03
N LEU A 127 -16.83 -0.13 -14.76
CA LEU A 127 -18.16 -0.59 -14.33
C LEU A 127 -19.07 0.57 -13.91
N ASP A 128 -18.56 1.51 -13.14
CA ASP A 128 -19.34 2.51 -12.41
C ASP A 128 -19.09 3.96 -12.92
N GLY A 129 -18.16 4.17 -13.84
CA GLY A 129 -17.79 5.49 -14.31
C GLY A 129 -17.26 6.39 -13.19
N ASP A 130 -17.55 7.69 -13.27
CA ASP A 130 -17.07 8.68 -12.29
C ASP A 130 -17.61 8.45 -10.86
N ALA A 131 -18.63 7.63 -10.67
CA ALA A 131 -19.15 7.27 -9.35
C ALA A 131 -18.09 6.57 -8.47
N VAL A 132 -17.07 5.96 -9.05
CA VAL A 132 -15.95 5.34 -8.30
C VAL A 132 -15.24 6.34 -7.38
N PHE A 133 -15.14 7.61 -7.78
CA PHE A 133 -14.42 8.63 -7.00
C PHE A 133 -15.14 9.03 -5.72
N GLU A 134 -16.46 8.78 -5.60
CA GLU A 134 -17.22 9.00 -4.37
C GLU A 134 -16.78 8.09 -3.20
N ARG A 135 -16.10 6.99 -3.49
CA ARG A 135 -15.58 6.03 -2.50
C ARG A 135 -14.30 6.51 -1.83
N PHE A 136 -13.60 7.51 -2.41
CA PHE A 136 -12.31 7.98 -1.93
C PHE A 136 -12.44 9.20 -1.00
N ASN A 137 -11.44 9.39 -0.14
CA ASN A 137 -11.35 10.59 0.68
C ASN A 137 -11.20 11.86 -0.19
N MET A 138 -10.41 11.78 -1.28
CA MET A 138 -10.34 12.79 -2.31
C MET A 138 -11.22 12.38 -3.48
N LYS A 139 -12.39 13.03 -3.61
CA LYS A 139 -13.40 12.70 -4.61
C LYS A 139 -13.19 13.37 -5.97
N GLU A 140 -12.36 14.41 -6.03
CA GLU A 140 -12.07 15.12 -7.27
C GLU A 140 -11.09 14.32 -8.14
N LYS A 141 -11.60 13.80 -9.26
CA LYS A 141 -10.85 13.01 -10.27
C LYS A 141 -9.52 13.65 -10.68
N ARG A 142 -9.47 14.98 -10.83
CA ARG A 142 -8.25 15.71 -11.21
C ARG A 142 -7.11 15.52 -10.21
N TRP A 143 -7.41 15.43 -8.91
CA TRP A 143 -6.41 15.25 -7.87
C TRP A 143 -5.92 13.79 -7.79
N GLN A 144 -6.79 12.84 -8.09
CA GLN A 144 -6.38 11.45 -8.26
C GLN A 144 -5.40 11.33 -9.44
N GLY A 145 -5.73 11.92 -10.60
CA GLY A 145 -4.83 11.94 -11.76
C GLY A 145 -3.53 12.72 -11.54
N TRP A 146 -3.54 13.76 -10.69
CA TRP A 146 -2.32 14.46 -10.31
C TRP A 146 -1.37 13.57 -9.48
N TYR A 147 -1.91 12.76 -8.58
CA TYR A 147 -1.11 11.92 -7.69
C TYR A 147 -0.51 10.71 -8.42
N TYR A 148 -1.29 10.01 -9.22
CA TYR A 148 -0.83 8.84 -9.97
C TYR A 148 -0.12 9.20 -11.27
#